data_fdf744e096103594f261ac08953bf4d4
#
_entry.id   fdf744e096103594f261ac08953bf4d4
#
_cell.length_a   1.000
_cell.length_b   1.000
_cell.length_c   1.000
_cell.angle_alpha   90.00
_cell.angle_beta   90.00
_cell.angle_gamma   90.00
#
_symmetry.space_group_name_H-M   'P 1'
#
loop_
_entity.id
_entity.type
_entity.pdbx_description
1 polymer ?
#
loop_
_entity_poly.entity_id
_entity_poly.type
_entity_poly.pdbx_seq_one_letter_code
_entity_poly.pdbx_strand_id
1 'polypeptide(L)'
;MSMDRQQPIALANGVYWVGAAGNQMPLNCNPYLIVAQEEAVLIDPGSPLDFPQVWNKVTQLIPIEKLRYIVLQHQDPDFCASIPLWEQYCFQGQLVAHWRAIPMIKCYGVRSEFYNISQQEHRLVFGQDYVLQFYPTPYLHSPCAFATYDPQSRTLFSSDLFGALTETAPLFADDW
;
A
#
# COMPACT_ATOMS: atom_id res chain seq x y z
N MET A 1 16.09 8.71 19.41
CA MET A 1 14.87 8.14 20.04
C MET A 1 14.46 6.94 19.23
N SER A 2 14.31 5.75 19.84
CA SER A 2 13.75 4.60 19.12
C SER A 2 12.29 4.89 18.79
N MET A 3 11.93 4.88 17.51
CA MET A 3 10.53 5.03 17.09
C MET A 3 9.74 3.80 17.50
N ASP A 4 8.55 4.03 18.08
CA ASP A 4 7.64 2.94 18.43
C ASP A 4 6.94 2.41 17.17
N ARG A 5 7.44 1.30 16.63
CA ARG A 5 6.87 0.63 15.47
C ARG A 5 5.50 -0.02 15.71
N GLN A 6 4.98 0.00 16.94
CA GLN A 6 3.62 -0.44 17.23
C GLN A 6 2.58 0.64 16.88
N GLN A 7 3.02 1.88 16.69
CA GLN A 7 2.17 3.02 16.32
C GLN A 7 2.35 3.39 14.83
N PRO A 8 1.36 4.08 14.22
CA PRO A 8 1.57 4.71 12.92
C PRO A 8 2.72 5.70 12.98
N ILE A 9 3.57 5.72 11.95
CA ILE A 9 4.71 6.64 11.90
C ILE A 9 4.49 7.65 10.78
N ALA A 10 4.39 8.93 11.12
CA ALA A 10 4.29 10.00 10.13
C ALA A 10 5.62 10.14 9.38
N LEU A 11 5.57 10.10 8.05
CA LEU A 11 6.71 10.23 7.15
C LEU A 11 6.76 11.60 6.47
N ALA A 12 5.59 12.08 6.05
CA ALA A 12 5.40 13.38 5.42
C ALA A 12 3.99 13.89 5.74
N ASN A 13 3.64 15.06 5.24
CA ASN A 13 2.29 15.60 5.44
C ASN A 13 1.23 14.66 4.84
N GLY A 14 0.38 14.10 5.68
CA GLY A 14 -0.66 13.14 5.29
C GLY A 14 -0.16 11.75 4.92
N VAL A 15 1.13 11.44 5.01
CA VAL A 15 1.71 10.14 4.68
C VAL A 15 2.22 9.43 5.93
N TYR A 16 1.78 8.21 6.13
CA TYR A 16 2.10 7.39 7.31
C TYR A 16 2.58 6.00 6.91
N TRP A 17 3.65 5.51 7.55
CA TRP A 17 3.94 4.09 7.57
C TRP A 17 3.00 3.40 8.56
N VAL A 18 2.34 2.33 8.10
CA VAL A 18 1.37 1.56 8.89
C VAL A 18 1.69 0.07 8.91
N GLY A 19 2.91 -0.31 8.54
CA GLY A 19 3.36 -1.70 8.44
C GLY A 19 3.42 -2.42 9.78
N ALA A 20 3.53 -3.75 9.72
CA ALA A 20 3.66 -4.59 10.88
C ALA A 20 5.08 -4.55 11.47
N ALA A 21 5.19 -4.62 12.78
CA ALA A 21 6.45 -4.69 13.49
C ALA A 21 6.65 -6.08 14.10
N GLY A 22 7.88 -6.61 13.98
CA GLY A 22 8.26 -7.84 14.66
C GLY A 22 7.75 -9.14 14.01
N ASN A 23 7.32 -9.10 12.77
CA ASN A 23 7.04 -10.31 12.01
C ASN A 23 8.33 -11.08 11.75
N GLN A 24 8.36 -12.35 12.15
CA GLN A 24 9.51 -13.26 11.92
C GLN A 24 9.51 -13.82 10.48
N MET A 25 8.79 -13.16 9.56
CA MET A 25 8.74 -13.59 8.18
C MET A 25 9.92 -13.01 7.40
N PRO A 26 10.54 -13.79 6.50
CA PRO A 26 11.64 -13.32 5.68
C PRO A 26 11.22 -12.24 4.67
N LEU A 27 9.92 -12.15 4.36
CA LEU A 27 9.33 -11.14 3.48
C LEU A 27 8.57 -10.14 4.33
N ASN A 28 8.99 -8.88 4.32
CA ASN A 28 8.35 -7.78 5.03
C ASN A 28 7.81 -6.78 4.02
N CYS A 29 6.50 -6.65 3.97
CA CYS A 29 5.85 -5.56 3.26
C CYS A 29 5.87 -4.28 4.12
N ASN A 30 5.95 -3.12 3.48
CA ASN A 30 5.85 -1.81 4.12
C ASN A 30 4.58 -1.10 3.65
N PRO A 31 3.42 -1.35 4.28
CA PRO A 31 2.19 -0.62 3.99
C PRO A 31 2.27 0.86 4.36
N TYR A 32 1.69 1.70 3.49
CA TYR A 32 1.61 3.15 3.71
C TYR A 32 0.18 3.64 3.56
N LEU A 33 -0.21 4.58 4.42
CA LEU A 33 -1.50 5.27 4.33
C LEU A 33 -1.27 6.72 3.92
N ILE A 34 -1.98 7.15 2.87
CA ILE A 34 -2.07 8.54 2.44
C ILE A 34 -3.44 9.05 2.83
N VAL A 35 -3.50 10.13 3.60
CA VAL A 35 -4.73 10.79 4.04
C VAL A 35 -4.84 12.15 3.35
N ALA A 36 -5.85 12.31 2.52
CA ALA A 36 -6.13 13.54 1.80
C ALA A 36 -7.56 14.01 2.14
N GLN A 37 -7.66 14.95 3.08
CA GLN A 37 -8.93 15.51 3.54
C GLN A 37 -9.93 14.42 4.02
N GLU A 38 -10.98 14.16 3.22
CA GLU A 38 -12.04 13.22 3.56
C GLU A 38 -11.85 11.81 2.96
N GLU A 39 -10.78 11.60 2.21
CA GLU A 39 -10.47 10.30 1.60
C GLU A 39 -9.05 9.84 1.91
N ALA A 40 -8.86 8.54 1.86
CA ALA A 40 -7.55 7.94 2.09
C ALA A 40 -7.27 6.82 1.09
N VAL A 41 -5.98 6.59 0.87
CA VAL A 41 -5.44 5.52 0.03
C VAL A 41 -4.45 4.70 0.87
N LEU A 42 -4.64 3.39 0.89
CA LEU A 42 -3.68 2.45 1.47
C LEU A 42 -2.83 1.85 0.34
N ILE A 43 -1.52 1.84 0.50
CA ILE A 43 -0.58 1.25 -0.46
C ILE A 43 -0.04 -0.05 0.12
N ASP A 44 -0.16 -1.13 -0.65
CA ASP A 44 0.37 -2.47 -0.37
C ASP A 44 0.03 -2.96 1.04
N PRO A 45 -1.21 -3.41 1.28
CA PRO A 45 -1.76 -3.66 2.62
C PRO A 45 -1.12 -4.84 3.37
N GLY A 46 -0.23 -5.59 2.73
CA GLY A 46 0.48 -6.69 3.34
C GLY A 46 -0.24 -8.04 3.26
N SER A 47 0.33 -9.02 3.94
CA SER A 47 -0.20 -10.37 4.08
C SER A 47 -1.31 -10.45 5.14
N PRO A 48 -2.04 -11.60 5.23
CA PRO A 48 -2.98 -11.84 6.32
C PRO A 48 -2.32 -11.82 7.71
N LEU A 49 -1.02 -12.09 7.81
CA LEU A 49 -0.28 -12.05 9.07
C LEU A 49 -0.02 -10.62 9.54
N ASP A 50 0.09 -9.68 8.61
CA ASP A 50 0.30 -8.26 8.88
C ASP A 50 -1.01 -7.55 9.21
N PHE A 51 -2.13 -8.05 8.68
CA PHE A 51 -3.44 -7.42 8.72
C PHE A 51 -3.84 -6.89 10.10
N PRO A 52 -3.71 -7.62 11.24
CA PRO A 52 -4.17 -7.10 12.53
C PRO A 52 -3.46 -5.81 12.96
N GLN A 53 -2.15 -5.72 12.68
CA GLN A 53 -1.37 -4.53 13.03
C GLN A 53 -1.64 -3.38 12.06
N VAL A 54 -1.70 -3.67 10.77
CA VAL A 54 -2.00 -2.66 9.73
C VAL A 54 -3.40 -2.09 9.92
N TRP A 55 -4.39 -2.95 10.14
CA TRP A 55 -5.77 -2.55 10.46
C TRP A 55 -5.83 -1.62 11.67
N ASN A 56 -5.20 -2.03 12.78
CA ASN A 56 -5.21 -1.23 14.00
C ASN A 56 -4.59 0.16 13.78
N LYS A 57 -3.50 0.26 13.02
CA LYS A 57 -2.85 1.55 12.73
C LYS A 57 -3.66 2.41 11.79
N VAL A 58 -4.26 1.83 10.75
CA VAL A 58 -5.12 2.57 9.81
C VAL A 58 -6.34 3.13 10.55
N THR A 59 -7.01 2.33 11.38
CA THR A 59 -8.21 2.76 12.10
C THR A 59 -7.94 3.73 13.25
N GLN A 60 -6.71 3.85 13.72
CA GLN A 60 -6.29 4.94 14.62
C GLN A 60 -6.21 6.28 13.88
N LEU A 61 -5.92 6.28 12.58
CA LEU A 61 -5.73 7.50 11.78
C LEU A 61 -7.01 7.97 11.11
N ILE A 62 -7.84 7.04 10.65
CA ILE A 62 -9.05 7.34 9.90
C ILE A 62 -10.21 6.39 10.24
N PRO A 63 -11.47 6.82 10.15
CA PRO A 63 -12.61 5.93 10.00
C PRO A 63 -12.49 5.11 8.71
N ILE A 64 -12.87 3.83 8.72
CA ILE A 64 -12.67 2.93 7.57
C ILE A 64 -13.42 3.38 6.31
N GLU A 65 -14.52 4.10 6.48
CA GLU A 65 -15.34 4.65 5.38
C GLU A 65 -14.59 5.68 4.54
N LYS A 66 -13.53 6.30 5.09
CA LYS A 66 -12.64 7.19 4.35
C LYS A 66 -11.64 6.48 3.48
N LEU A 67 -11.38 5.18 3.71
CA LEU A 67 -10.49 4.39 2.86
C LEU A 67 -11.20 4.08 1.54
N ARG A 68 -10.87 4.85 0.50
CA ARG A 68 -11.52 4.76 -0.82
C ARG A 68 -10.77 3.88 -1.79
N TYR A 69 -9.47 3.76 -1.64
CA TYR A 69 -8.62 2.99 -2.54
C TYR A 69 -7.57 2.19 -1.79
N ILE A 70 -7.30 0.98 -2.30
CA ILE A 70 -6.13 0.20 -1.92
C ILE A 70 -5.30 -0.01 -3.18
N VAL A 71 -4.09 0.53 -3.19
CA VAL A 71 -3.13 0.39 -4.29
C VAL A 71 -2.34 -0.90 -4.09
N LEU A 72 -2.27 -1.71 -5.14
CA LEU A 72 -1.57 -2.99 -5.19
C LEU A 72 -0.50 -2.90 -6.27
N GLN A 73 0.73 -2.59 -5.87
CA GLN A 73 1.81 -2.27 -6.80
C GLN A 73 2.31 -3.50 -7.58
N HIS A 74 2.03 -4.70 -7.08
CA HIS A 74 2.10 -5.97 -7.82
C HIS A 74 1.20 -7.03 -7.16
N GLN A 75 1.25 -8.28 -7.62
CA GLN A 75 0.25 -9.29 -7.28
C GLN A 75 0.68 -10.28 -6.18
N ASP A 76 1.87 -10.18 -5.62
CA ASP A 76 2.40 -11.18 -4.71
C ASP A 76 1.67 -11.22 -3.36
N PRO A 77 1.63 -12.37 -2.66
CA PRO A 77 0.77 -12.55 -1.50
C PRO A 77 1.16 -11.69 -0.29
N ASP A 78 2.41 -11.30 -0.19
CA ASP A 78 2.91 -10.39 0.85
C ASP A 78 2.40 -8.94 0.65
N PHE A 79 1.90 -8.58 -0.54
CA PHE A 79 1.27 -7.31 -0.85
C PHE A 79 -0.27 -7.37 -0.88
N CYS A 80 -0.86 -8.48 -1.36
CA CYS A 80 -2.26 -8.54 -1.76
C CYS A 80 -3.13 -9.50 -0.93
N ALA A 81 -2.55 -10.51 -0.28
CA ALA A 81 -3.35 -11.60 0.27
C ALA A 81 -4.23 -11.20 1.48
N SER A 82 -4.00 -10.03 2.08
CA SER A 82 -4.89 -9.51 3.13
C SER A 82 -6.19 -8.88 2.62
N ILE A 83 -6.35 -8.62 1.31
CA ILE A 83 -7.53 -7.93 0.76
C ILE A 83 -8.87 -8.54 1.19
N PRO A 84 -9.08 -9.89 1.17
CA PRO A 84 -10.34 -10.46 1.64
C PRO A 84 -10.67 -10.12 3.10
N LEU A 85 -9.67 -9.90 3.95
CA LEU A 85 -9.89 -9.45 5.33
C LEU A 85 -10.35 -7.98 5.36
N TRP A 86 -9.75 -7.10 4.54
CA TRP A 86 -10.20 -5.71 4.41
C TRP A 86 -11.67 -5.64 3.99
N GLU A 87 -12.09 -6.45 3.01
CA GLU A 87 -13.48 -6.57 2.58
C GLU A 87 -14.41 -7.10 3.67
N GLN A 88 -13.94 -8.06 4.48
CA GLN A 88 -14.69 -8.58 5.62
C GLN A 88 -14.88 -7.52 6.71
N TYR A 89 -13.91 -6.64 6.90
CA TYR A 89 -13.93 -5.55 7.88
C TYR A 89 -14.41 -4.21 7.28
N CYS A 90 -15.34 -4.27 6.32
CA CYS A 90 -16.11 -3.15 5.77
C CYS A 90 -15.35 -2.23 4.80
N PHE A 91 -14.24 -2.63 4.19
CA PHE A 91 -13.72 -1.90 3.04
C PHE A 91 -14.70 -1.98 1.86
N GLN A 92 -15.11 -0.82 1.33
CA GLN A 92 -16.07 -0.68 0.21
C GLN A 92 -15.51 0.16 -0.96
N GLY A 93 -14.21 0.36 -0.99
CA GLY A 93 -13.52 1.12 -2.03
C GLY A 93 -13.11 0.27 -3.22
N GLN A 94 -12.22 0.80 -4.05
CA GLN A 94 -11.69 0.15 -5.24
C GLN A 94 -10.23 -0.31 -5.03
N LEU A 95 -9.87 -1.41 -5.69
CA LEU A 95 -8.50 -1.91 -5.75
C LEU A 95 -7.80 -1.33 -6.97
N VAL A 96 -6.75 -0.56 -6.75
CA VAL A 96 -5.95 0.07 -7.81
C VAL A 96 -4.83 -0.88 -8.22
N ALA A 97 -4.84 -1.34 -9.46
CA ALA A 97 -3.86 -2.33 -9.93
C ALA A 97 -3.60 -2.21 -11.45
N HIS A 98 -2.46 -2.75 -11.87
CA HIS A 98 -2.16 -2.94 -13.28
C HIS A 98 -3.02 -4.08 -13.86
N TRP A 99 -3.48 -3.96 -15.12
CA TRP A 99 -4.37 -4.94 -15.75
C TRP A 99 -3.85 -6.39 -15.72
N ARG A 100 -2.54 -6.59 -15.80
CA ARG A 100 -1.92 -7.93 -15.73
C ARG A 100 -1.97 -8.54 -14.34
N ALA A 101 -1.97 -7.73 -13.28
CA ALA A 101 -2.08 -8.20 -11.89
C ALA A 101 -3.51 -8.63 -11.55
N ILE A 102 -4.52 -7.97 -12.10
CA ILE A 102 -5.94 -8.16 -11.75
C ILE A 102 -6.38 -9.63 -11.76
N PRO A 103 -6.12 -10.44 -12.81
CA PRO A 103 -6.53 -11.84 -12.83
C PRO A 103 -5.89 -12.66 -11.69
N MET A 104 -4.66 -12.35 -11.33
CA MET A 104 -3.91 -13.05 -10.26
C MET A 104 -4.42 -12.63 -8.89
N ILE A 105 -4.68 -11.34 -8.68
CA ILE A 105 -5.24 -10.82 -7.42
C ILE A 105 -6.64 -11.41 -7.18
N LYS A 106 -7.45 -11.59 -8.21
CA LYS A 106 -8.76 -12.25 -8.11
C LYS A 106 -8.67 -13.68 -7.56
N CYS A 107 -7.55 -14.37 -7.74
CA CYS A 107 -7.34 -15.71 -7.18
C CYS A 107 -7.29 -15.72 -5.64
N TYR A 108 -7.07 -14.59 -4.99
CA TYR A 108 -7.19 -14.45 -3.53
C TYR A 108 -8.66 -14.40 -3.04
N GLY A 109 -9.63 -14.42 -3.95
CA GLY A 109 -11.06 -14.40 -3.60
C GLY A 109 -11.60 -13.00 -3.34
N VAL A 110 -10.96 -11.97 -3.87
CA VAL A 110 -11.39 -10.56 -3.74
C VAL A 110 -12.67 -10.29 -4.52
N ARG A 111 -13.52 -9.41 -3.99
CA ARG A 111 -14.84 -9.04 -4.53
C ARG A 111 -14.92 -7.58 -4.97
N SER A 112 -14.05 -6.73 -4.44
CA SER A 112 -14.01 -5.31 -4.77
C SER A 112 -13.76 -5.06 -6.25
N GLU A 113 -14.29 -3.95 -6.75
CA GLU A 113 -14.03 -3.49 -8.11
C GLU A 113 -12.60 -3.01 -8.29
N PHE A 114 -12.10 -3.11 -9.52
CA PHE A 114 -10.73 -2.70 -9.85
C PHE A 114 -10.71 -1.37 -10.61
N TYR A 115 -9.86 -0.47 -10.13
CA TYR A 115 -9.39 0.69 -10.86
C TYR A 115 -8.12 0.30 -11.63
N ASN A 116 -8.24 0.11 -12.94
CA ASN A 116 -7.14 -0.33 -13.80
C ASN A 116 -6.28 0.87 -14.22
N ILE A 117 -5.08 1.00 -13.65
CA ILE A 117 -4.18 2.14 -13.92
C ILE A 117 -3.83 2.32 -15.40
N SER A 118 -3.79 1.22 -16.18
CA SER A 118 -3.46 1.28 -17.62
C SER A 118 -4.55 1.93 -18.46
N GLN A 119 -5.77 2.05 -17.94
CA GLN A 119 -6.91 2.72 -18.59
C GLN A 119 -7.12 4.14 -18.07
N GLN A 120 -6.35 4.57 -17.09
CA GLN A 120 -6.52 5.82 -16.35
C GLN A 120 -5.26 6.70 -16.43
N GLU A 121 -4.58 6.69 -17.57
CA GLU A 121 -3.36 7.48 -17.81
C GLU A 121 -2.29 7.33 -16.71
N HIS A 122 -2.25 6.16 -16.04
CA HIS A 122 -1.35 5.86 -14.93
C HIS A 122 -1.43 6.89 -13.79
N ARG A 123 -2.62 7.35 -13.46
CA ARG A 123 -2.85 8.26 -12.33
C ARG A 123 -4.15 7.92 -11.61
N LEU A 124 -4.27 8.36 -10.38
CA LEU A 124 -5.48 8.34 -9.56
C LEU A 124 -5.73 9.75 -9.02
N VAL A 125 -6.95 10.23 -9.22
CA VAL A 125 -7.41 11.49 -8.61
C VAL A 125 -8.44 11.13 -7.54
N PHE A 126 -8.27 11.66 -6.32
CA PHE A 126 -9.17 11.42 -5.20
C PHE A 126 -9.22 12.65 -4.28
N GLY A 127 -10.13 12.65 -3.32
CA GLY A 127 -10.37 13.83 -2.48
C GLY A 127 -10.72 15.06 -3.33
N GLN A 128 -10.19 16.21 -2.94
CA GLN A 128 -10.30 17.46 -3.73
C GLN A 128 -9.00 17.66 -4.52
N ASP A 129 -8.89 17.02 -5.68
CA ASP A 129 -7.77 17.16 -6.62
C ASP A 129 -6.42 16.59 -6.12
N TYR A 130 -6.44 15.66 -5.17
CA TYR A 130 -5.22 14.93 -4.80
C TYR A 130 -4.86 13.92 -5.89
N VAL A 131 -3.63 13.93 -6.36
CA VAL A 131 -3.19 13.11 -7.50
C VAL A 131 -2.05 12.20 -7.11
N LEU A 132 -2.22 10.90 -7.33
CA LEU A 132 -1.13 9.93 -7.36
C LEU A 132 -0.77 9.60 -8.81
N GLN A 133 0.53 9.43 -9.06
CA GLN A 133 1.08 9.05 -10.35
C GLN A 133 1.68 7.63 -10.25
N PHE A 134 1.41 6.79 -11.24
CA PHE A 134 1.89 5.43 -11.29
C PHE A 134 2.94 5.27 -12.39
N TYR A 135 4.10 4.76 -12.03
CA TYR A 135 5.21 4.54 -12.95
C TYR A 135 5.41 3.04 -13.15
N PRO A 136 5.00 2.46 -14.29
CA PRO A 136 5.24 1.05 -14.58
C PRO A 136 6.74 0.71 -14.49
N THR A 137 7.06 -0.33 -13.75
CA THR A 137 8.41 -0.87 -13.59
C THR A 137 8.44 -2.36 -14.00
N PRO A 138 8.07 -2.66 -15.28
CA PRO A 138 7.86 -4.04 -15.69
C PRO A 138 9.14 -4.87 -15.53
N TYR A 139 8.98 -6.09 -14.96
CA TYR A 139 10.06 -7.04 -14.67
C TYR A 139 11.03 -6.61 -13.55
N LEU A 140 10.68 -5.61 -12.77
CA LEU A 140 11.40 -5.17 -11.57
C LEU A 140 10.49 -5.30 -10.31
N HIS A 141 10.20 -6.52 -9.77
CA HIS A 141 10.57 -7.84 -10.34
C HIS A 141 9.44 -8.50 -11.14
N SER A 142 8.20 -8.04 -11.02
CA SER A 142 7.01 -8.62 -11.67
C SER A 142 6.67 -7.92 -13.00
N PRO A 143 6.07 -8.63 -14.00
CA PRO A 143 5.65 -8.01 -15.27
C PRO A 143 4.61 -6.89 -15.12
N CYS A 144 3.93 -6.83 -13.99
CA CYS A 144 2.86 -5.86 -13.70
C CYS A 144 3.24 -4.89 -12.57
N ALA A 145 4.49 -4.92 -12.11
CA ALA A 145 4.96 -4.03 -11.06
C ALA A 145 4.94 -2.56 -11.50
N PHE A 146 4.65 -1.68 -10.55
CA PHE A 146 4.75 -0.24 -10.71
C PHE A 146 5.11 0.43 -9.39
N ALA A 147 5.71 1.59 -9.47
CA ALA A 147 5.93 2.49 -8.34
C ALA A 147 4.83 3.55 -8.29
N THR A 148 4.50 4.01 -7.10
CA THR A 148 3.53 5.10 -6.87
C THR A 148 4.28 6.34 -6.42
N TYR A 149 4.02 7.47 -7.06
CA TYR A 149 4.58 8.76 -6.66
C TYR A 149 3.47 9.70 -6.20
N ASP A 150 3.68 10.30 -5.05
CA ASP A 150 2.86 11.38 -4.51
C ASP A 150 3.58 12.72 -4.69
N PRO A 151 3.14 13.54 -5.67
CA PRO A 151 3.75 14.85 -5.92
C PRO A 151 3.57 15.85 -4.77
N GLN A 152 2.51 15.73 -3.97
CA GLN A 152 2.21 16.67 -2.89
C GLN A 152 3.16 16.50 -1.71
N SER A 153 3.37 15.26 -1.28
CA SER A 153 4.34 14.94 -0.22
C SER A 153 5.77 14.74 -0.75
N ARG A 154 5.94 14.64 -2.09
CA ARG A 154 7.19 14.29 -2.77
C ARG A 154 7.72 12.91 -2.34
N THR A 155 6.79 11.97 -2.11
CA THR A 155 7.12 10.62 -1.67
C THR A 155 7.02 9.64 -2.83
N LEU A 156 8.03 8.81 -3.01
CA LEU A 156 8.02 7.67 -3.93
C LEU A 156 7.85 6.38 -3.13
N PHE A 157 6.79 5.64 -3.42
CA PHE A 157 6.57 4.28 -2.93
C PHE A 157 7.07 3.33 -4.01
N SER A 158 8.25 2.77 -3.80
CA SER A 158 9.00 2.06 -4.84
C SER A 158 8.55 0.61 -5.05
N SER A 159 7.67 0.07 -4.19
CA SER A 159 7.41 -1.37 -4.16
C SER A 159 8.75 -2.14 -3.97
N ASP A 160 8.94 -3.22 -4.71
CA ASP A 160 10.16 -4.04 -4.65
C ASP A 160 11.32 -3.50 -5.52
N LEU A 161 11.14 -2.35 -6.19
CA LEU A 161 12.16 -1.83 -7.12
C LEU A 161 13.56 -1.71 -6.51
N PHE A 162 13.61 -1.38 -5.20
CA PHE A 162 14.86 -1.30 -4.44
C PHE A 162 14.84 -2.25 -3.24
N GLY A 163 13.99 -3.30 -3.31
CA GLY A 163 13.82 -4.27 -2.25
C GLY A 163 15.08 -5.09 -2.01
N ALA A 164 15.32 -5.44 -0.76
CA ALA A 164 16.37 -6.35 -0.35
C ALA A 164 15.87 -7.28 0.76
N LEU A 165 16.27 -8.53 0.72
CA LEU A 165 16.06 -9.45 1.83
C LEU A 165 17.12 -9.20 2.89
N THR A 166 16.70 -8.80 4.07
CA THR A 166 17.60 -8.52 5.20
C THR A 166 16.99 -9.01 6.51
N GLU A 167 17.83 -9.58 7.37
CA GLU A 167 17.39 -10.03 8.70
C GLU A 167 17.07 -8.86 9.63
N THR A 168 17.73 -7.72 9.45
CA THR A 168 17.56 -6.52 10.26
C THR A 168 17.61 -5.28 9.38
N ALA A 169 16.45 -4.80 8.94
CA ALA A 169 16.39 -3.52 8.24
C ALA A 169 15.96 -2.41 9.20
N PRO A 170 16.70 -1.32 9.30
CA PRO A 170 16.17 -0.09 9.88
C PRO A 170 15.00 0.39 9.01
N LEU A 171 13.96 0.97 9.62
CA LEU A 171 12.84 1.56 8.86
C LEU A 171 13.28 2.80 8.09
N PHE A 172 14.33 3.46 8.55
CA PHE A 172 14.93 4.65 7.94
C PHE A 172 16.40 4.41 7.70
N ALA A 173 16.89 4.82 6.55
CA ALA A 173 18.32 4.93 6.29
C ALA A 173 18.79 6.30 6.79
N ASP A 174 19.69 6.30 7.77
CA ASP A 174 20.21 7.53 8.37
C ASP A 174 21.45 8.05 7.62
N ASP A 175 22.12 7.17 6.86
CA ASP A 175 23.33 7.49 6.07
C ASP A 175 23.26 6.83 4.68
N TRP A 176 23.74 7.55 3.67
CA TRP A 176 23.93 7.09 2.29
C TRP A 176 25.43 6.99 1.96
#